data_e671da0a74e83be2c8c37e32e8459a1d
#
_entry.id   e671da0a74e83be2c8c37e32e8459a1d
#
_cell.length_a   1.000
_cell.length_b   1.000
_cell.length_c   1.000
_cell.angle_alpha   90.00
_cell.angle_beta   90.00
_cell.angle_gamma   90.00
#
_symmetry.space_group_name_H-M   'P 1'
#
loop_
_entity.id
_entity.type
_entity.pdbx_description
1 polymer ?
#
loop_
_entity_poly.entity_id
_entity_poly.type
_entity_poly.pdbx_seq_one_letter_code
_entity_poly.pdbx_strand_id
1 'polypeptide(L)'
;PVIQGANVTYKKYSSRYDQFLAGAEPNVFSPKFSGGALQDLGVYLVYDAISWFGIPKDVHYYPVKLRNGIDGSGTAILNYSGYDVVLNVGKTANSYLPGEIYGLKETIVMDNAAELQKVELVDATGNGTMLSVDPAKNPMLAEAKAFGEVLRDTDSLQNKQLQQEWLAVAVEVNHVLYKLRQSAGLAFPADEVDY
;
A
#
# COMPACT_ATOMS: atom_id res chain seq x y z
N PRO A 1 -13.23 7.61 17.33
CA PRO A 1 -13.98 7.95 16.10
C PRO A 1 -14.57 6.69 15.51
N VAL A 2 -15.80 6.79 14.98
CA VAL A 2 -16.44 5.67 14.29
C VAL A 2 -16.08 5.79 12.81
N ILE A 3 -15.23 4.88 12.30
CA ILE A 3 -14.84 4.85 10.90
C ILE A 3 -15.99 4.29 10.06
N GLN A 4 -16.26 4.92 8.91
CA GLN A 4 -17.28 4.57 7.95
C GLN A 4 -16.70 3.99 6.66
N GLY A 5 -15.41 4.13 6.43
CA GLY A 5 -14.68 3.64 5.27
C GLY A 5 -13.44 4.44 4.96
N ALA A 6 -12.74 4.04 3.91
CA ALA A 6 -11.63 4.80 3.35
C ALA A 6 -11.49 4.53 1.85
N ASN A 7 -10.92 5.50 1.14
CA ASN A 7 -10.51 5.35 -0.26
C ASN A 7 -9.10 5.92 -0.41
N VAL A 8 -8.16 5.07 -0.75
CA VAL A 8 -6.75 5.45 -0.86
C VAL A 8 -6.23 5.08 -2.25
N THR A 9 -5.55 6.01 -2.87
CA THR A 9 -5.08 5.86 -4.25
C THR A 9 -3.57 6.07 -4.34
N TYR A 10 -2.89 5.11 -4.98
CA TYR A 10 -1.49 5.27 -5.38
C TYR A 10 -1.29 4.76 -6.80
N LYS A 11 -1.30 5.67 -7.77
CA LYS A 11 -1.02 5.37 -9.17
C LYS A 11 0.12 6.25 -9.64
N LYS A 12 1.21 5.63 -10.08
CA LYS A 12 2.41 6.30 -10.57
C LYS A 12 2.87 5.63 -11.86
N TYR A 13 2.94 6.39 -12.95
CA TYR A 13 3.46 5.89 -14.21
C TYR A 13 4.89 5.40 -14.03
N SER A 14 5.10 4.11 -14.28
CA SER A 14 6.40 3.49 -14.09
C SER A 14 7.37 3.89 -15.19
N SER A 15 8.59 4.32 -14.84
CA SER A 15 9.67 4.61 -15.78
C SER A 15 10.08 3.40 -16.65
N ARG A 16 9.61 2.20 -16.29
CA ARG A 16 9.86 0.95 -17.05
C ARG A 16 8.71 0.58 -17.97
N TYR A 17 7.58 1.32 -17.93
CA TYR A 17 6.40 0.94 -18.70
C TYR A 17 6.60 1.13 -20.21
N ASP A 18 7.34 2.16 -20.65
CA ASP A 18 7.67 2.34 -22.08
C ASP A 18 8.49 1.16 -22.64
N GLN A 19 9.43 0.62 -21.86
CA GLN A 19 10.18 -0.58 -22.23
C GLN A 19 9.24 -1.80 -22.37
N PHE A 20 8.27 -1.92 -21.46
CA PHE A 20 7.27 -2.97 -21.54
C PHE A 20 6.39 -2.79 -22.77
N LEU A 21 5.93 -1.59 -23.10
CA LEU A 21 5.17 -1.32 -24.33
C LEU A 21 5.96 -1.64 -25.60
N ALA A 22 7.28 -1.40 -25.57
CA ALA A 22 8.20 -1.75 -26.67
C ALA A 22 8.50 -3.26 -26.79
N GLY A 23 7.89 -4.11 -25.96
CA GLY A 23 8.04 -5.57 -26.02
C GLY A 23 9.04 -6.17 -25.01
N ALA A 24 9.81 -5.36 -24.28
CA ALA A 24 10.66 -5.86 -23.19
C ALA A 24 9.82 -6.31 -21.99
N GLU A 25 10.46 -7.02 -21.08
CA GLU A 25 9.83 -7.48 -19.83
C GLU A 25 10.72 -7.14 -18.62
N PRO A 26 10.77 -5.85 -18.21
CA PRO A 26 11.52 -5.43 -17.04
C PRO A 26 11.02 -6.14 -15.75
N ASN A 27 11.90 -6.35 -14.77
CA ASN A 27 11.60 -7.11 -13.55
C ASN A 27 10.27 -6.72 -12.88
N VAL A 28 10.01 -5.42 -12.74
CA VAL A 28 8.77 -4.89 -12.13
C VAL A 28 7.51 -5.11 -12.98
N PHE A 29 7.67 -5.63 -14.20
CA PHE A 29 6.61 -6.04 -15.13
C PHE A 29 6.71 -7.52 -15.50
N SER A 30 7.47 -8.33 -14.78
CA SER A 30 7.65 -9.76 -15.09
C SER A 30 7.04 -10.65 -14.01
N PRO A 31 6.22 -11.65 -14.37
CA PRO A 31 5.70 -12.62 -13.40
C PRO A 31 6.82 -13.44 -12.74
N LYS A 32 7.95 -13.63 -13.42
CA LYS A 32 9.14 -14.32 -12.89
C LYS A 32 9.69 -13.63 -11.62
N PHE A 33 9.54 -12.33 -11.53
CA PHE A 33 10.01 -11.52 -10.39
C PHE A 33 8.85 -11.02 -9.53
N SER A 34 7.69 -11.65 -9.59
CA SER A 34 6.48 -11.25 -8.89
C SER A 34 6.12 -9.78 -9.16
N GLY A 35 6.33 -9.31 -10.40
CA GLY A 35 6.00 -7.95 -10.83
C GLY A 35 4.49 -7.72 -10.91
N GLY A 36 4.10 -6.46 -11.00
CA GLY A 36 2.69 -6.04 -11.07
C GLY A 36 2.41 -4.82 -10.20
N ALA A 37 1.27 -4.19 -10.39
CA ALA A 37 0.91 -2.98 -9.66
C ALA A 37 0.63 -3.27 -8.19
N LEU A 38 -0.08 -4.34 -7.88
CA LEU A 38 -0.43 -4.71 -6.51
C LEU A 38 0.83 -4.99 -5.68
N GLN A 39 1.76 -5.77 -6.21
CA GLN A 39 2.94 -6.20 -5.47
C GLN A 39 3.98 -5.07 -5.32
N ASP A 40 4.14 -4.24 -6.35
CA ASP A 40 5.16 -3.19 -6.41
C ASP A 40 4.72 -1.87 -5.75
N LEU A 41 3.48 -1.45 -5.96
CA LEU A 41 2.93 -0.19 -5.45
C LEU A 41 1.80 -0.40 -4.43
N GLY A 42 1.00 -1.44 -4.59
CA GLY A 42 -0.10 -1.75 -3.67
C GLY A 42 0.39 -2.14 -2.27
N VAL A 43 1.62 -2.62 -2.15
CA VAL A 43 2.24 -2.95 -0.86
C VAL A 43 2.22 -1.76 0.10
N TYR A 44 2.46 -0.54 -0.39
CA TYR A 44 2.40 0.69 0.43
C TYR A 44 1.00 0.90 1.00
N LEU A 45 -0.03 0.78 0.14
CA LEU A 45 -1.42 0.96 0.55
C LEU A 45 -1.91 -0.12 1.52
N VAL A 46 -1.40 -1.35 1.39
CA VAL A 46 -1.72 -2.45 2.32
C VAL A 46 -1.04 -2.23 3.67
N TYR A 47 0.19 -1.71 3.70
CA TYR A 47 0.84 -1.28 4.93
C TYR A 47 0.05 -0.20 5.65
N ASP A 48 -0.40 0.83 4.92
CA ASP A 48 -1.23 1.90 5.46
C ASP A 48 -2.54 1.35 6.02
N ALA A 49 -3.25 0.53 5.24
CA ALA A 49 -4.53 -0.04 5.67
C ALA A 49 -4.40 -0.89 6.93
N ILE A 50 -3.36 -1.76 7.02
CA ILE A 50 -3.12 -2.58 8.21
C ILE A 50 -2.73 -1.70 9.41
N SER A 51 -1.90 -0.67 9.19
CA SER A 51 -1.45 0.23 10.25
C SER A 51 -2.59 1.09 10.82
N TRP A 52 -3.54 1.51 9.97
CA TRP A 52 -4.63 2.40 10.38
C TRP A 52 -5.89 1.64 10.85
N PHE A 53 -6.19 0.49 10.24
CA PHE A 53 -7.46 -0.21 10.44
C PHE A 53 -7.29 -1.63 10.99
N GLY A 54 -6.06 -2.14 11.07
CA GLY A 54 -5.79 -3.53 11.45
C GLY A 54 -5.98 -4.51 10.30
N ILE A 55 -6.09 -5.79 10.63
CA ILE A 55 -6.21 -6.88 9.65
C ILE A 55 -7.65 -6.96 9.13
N PRO A 56 -7.88 -6.93 7.81
CA PRO A 56 -9.22 -7.07 7.23
C PRO A 56 -9.75 -8.50 7.43
N LYS A 57 -11.08 -8.63 7.49
CA LYS A 57 -11.76 -9.94 7.58
C LYS A 57 -11.71 -10.71 6.27
N ASP A 58 -11.89 -9.99 5.16
CA ASP A 58 -11.87 -10.53 3.81
C ASP A 58 -11.34 -9.50 2.83
N VAL A 59 -10.85 -9.96 1.67
CA VAL A 59 -10.23 -9.10 0.67
C VAL A 59 -10.55 -9.56 -0.74
N HIS A 60 -10.77 -8.61 -1.65
CA HIS A 60 -10.97 -8.86 -3.07
C HIS A 60 -10.14 -7.90 -3.92
N TYR A 61 -9.58 -8.39 -5.02
CA TYR A 61 -8.81 -7.58 -5.97
C TYR A 61 -9.36 -7.71 -7.39
N TYR A 62 -9.54 -6.59 -8.06
CA TYR A 62 -10.02 -6.46 -9.43
C TYR A 62 -8.90 -5.88 -10.32
N PRO A 63 -8.05 -6.72 -10.91
CA PRO A 63 -6.92 -6.28 -11.72
C PRO A 63 -7.32 -5.91 -13.14
N VAL A 64 -6.60 -4.94 -13.72
CA VAL A 64 -6.48 -4.75 -15.16
C VAL A 64 -5.20 -5.43 -15.60
N LYS A 65 -5.33 -6.62 -16.20
CA LYS A 65 -4.19 -7.46 -16.59
C LYS A 65 -3.51 -6.94 -17.87
N LEU A 66 -2.19 -7.01 -17.89
CA LEU A 66 -1.34 -6.72 -19.04
C LEU A 66 -1.14 -7.96 -19.91
N ARG A 67 -0.46 -7.81 -21.07
CA ARG A 67 -0.26 -8.88 -22.06
C ARG A 67 0.39 -10.16 -21.54
N ASN A 68 1.17 -10.07 -20.46
CA ASN A 68 1.85 -11.21 -19.83
C ASN A 68 1.16 -11.71 -18.55
N GLY A 69 -0.07 -11.27 -18.30
CA GLY A 69 -0.91 -11.77 -17.22
C GLY A 69 -0.77 -11.06 -15.87
N ILE A 70 0.28 -10.24 -15.67
CA ILE A 70 0.39 -9.42 -14.45
C ILE A 70 -0.60 -8.26 -14.46
N ASP A 71 -0.84 -7.66 -13.32
CA ASP A 71 -1.67 -6.45 -13.20
C ASP A 71 -0.86 -5.18 -13.51
N GLY A 72 -1.39 -4.33 -14.39
CA GLY A 72 -0.90 -2.98 -14.63
C GLY A 72 -1.54 -1.95 -13.71
N SER A 73 -2.76 -2.23 -13.28
CA SER A 73 -3.52 -1.46 -12.30
C SER A 73 -4.64 -2.33 -11.71
N GLY A 74 -5.30 -1.84 -10.67
CA GLY A 74 -6.46 -2.52 -10.11
C GLY A 74 -7.02 -1.80 -8.90
N THR A 75 -8.13 -2.35 -8.41
CA THR A 75 -8.83 -1.90 -7.20
C THR A 75 -8.94 -3.06 -6.24
N ALA A 76 -8.45 -2.87 -5.03
CA ALA A 76 -8.64 -3.81 -3.92
C ALA A 76 -9.73 -3.29 -2.98
N ILE A 77 -10.56 -4.20 -2.49
CA ILE A 77 -11.55 -3.94 -1.45
C ILE A 77 -11.16 -4.78 -0.24
N LEU A 78 -10.96 -4.13 0.88
CA LEU A 78 -10.64 -4.75 2.17
C LEU A 78 -11.86 -4.61 3.08
N ASN A 79 -12.48 -5.72 3.44
CA ASN A 79 -13.69 -5.74 4.25
C ASN A 79 -13.36 -5.77 5.75
N TYR A 80 -13.89 -4.82 6.49
CA TYR A 80 -13.80 -4.72 7.94
C TYR A 80 -15.16 -4.90 8.61
N SER A 81 -15.21 -4.81 9.94
CA SER A 81 -16.48 -4.93 10.65
C SER A 81 -17.30 -3.64 10.55
N GLY A 82 -18.20 -3.58 9.57
CA GLY A 82 -19.14 -2.47 9.38
C GLY A 82 -18.67 -1.38 8.40
N TYR A 83 -17.52 -1.55 7.74
CA TYR A 83 -17.05 -0.65 6.69
C TYR A 83 -16.05 -1.34 5.76
N ASP A 84 -15.78 -0.74 4.62
CA ASP A 84 -14.80 -1.20 3.66
C ASP A 84 -13.71 -0.15 3.43
N VAL A 85 -12.52 -0.62 3.08
CA VAL A 85 -11.40 0.20 2.63
C VAL A 85 -11.10 -0.13 1.18
N VAL A 86 -11.13 0.88 0.32
CA VAL A 86 -10.87 0.77 -1.12
C VAL A 86 -9.46 1.26 -1.42
N LEU A 87 -8.65 0.41 -2.04
CA LEU A 87 -7.29 0.74 -2.46
C LEU A 87 -7.21 0.74 -3.99
N ASN A 88 -6.84 1.87 -4.59
CA ASN A 88 -6.64 1.99 -6.03
C ASN A 88 -5.15 2.06 -6.35
N VAL A 89 -4.64 1.08 -7.07
CA VAL A 89 -3.23 0.99 -7.40
C VAL A 89 -3.01 0.97 -8.91
N GLY A 90 -1.88 1.48 -9.38
CA GLY A 90 -1.55 1.42 -10.81
C GLY A 90 -0.14 1.89 -11.11
N LYS A 91 0.46 1.29 -12.16
CA LYS A 91 1.78 1.65 -12.65
C LYS A 91 1.81 2.01 -14.14
N THR A 92 0.63 2.09 -14.76
CA THR A 92 0.45 2.42 -16.18
C THR A 92 -0.09 3.84 -16.41
N ALA A 93 -0.44 4.55 -15.33
CA ALA A 93 -0.92 5.92 -15.36
C ALA A 93 -0.60 6.62 -14.03
N ASN A 94 -0.66 7.96 -14.01
CA ASN A 94 -0.63 8.74 -12.78
C ASN A 94 -2.04 8.99 -12.26
N SER A 95 -2.18 9.14 -10.94
CA SER A 95 -3.36 9.70 -10.29
C SER A 95 -2.95 10.83 -9.37
N TYR A 96 -3.79 11.84 -9.28
CA TYR A 96 -3.64 12.99 -8.38
C TYR A 96 -4.82 13.09 -7.41
N LEU A 97 -5.58 11.99 -7.26
CA LEU A 97 -6.67 11.92 -6.31
C LEU A 97 -6.11 11.82 -4.88
N PRO A 98 -6.66 12.60 -3.94
CA PRO A 98 -6.33 12.46 -2.53
C PRO A 98 -6.81 11.10 -1.99
N GLY A 99 -6.19 10.68 -0.88
CA GLY A 99 -6.72 9.61 -0.04
C GLY A 99 -7.69 10.19 0.97
N GLU A 100 -8.73 9.43 1.33
CA GLU A 100 -9.73 9.85 2.30
C GLU A 100 -10.05 8.76 3.30
N ILE A 101 -10.23 9.14 4.57
CA ILE A 101 -10.75 8.30 5.64
C ILE A 101 -12.03 8.94 6.16
N TYR A 102 -13.14 8.21 6.07
CA TYR A 102 -14.48 8.71 6.41
C TYR A 102 -14.82 8.42 7.88
N GLY A 103 -15.10 9.45 8.64
CA GLY A 103 -15.77 9.38 9.92
C GLY A 103 -17.28 9.66 9.80
N LEU A 104 -17.99 9.75 10.93
CA LEU A 104 -19.44 10.06 10.91
C LEU A 104 -19.77 11.47 10.43
N LYS A 105 -18.93 12.44 10.75
CA LYS A 105 -19.15 13.88 10.47
C LYS A 105 -17.89 14.59 9.98
N GLU A 106 -16.81 13.87 9.93
CA GLU A 106 -15.49 14.41 9.61
C GLU A 106 -14.79 13.46 8.62
N THR A 107 -14.01 14.02 7.73
CA THR A 107 -13.20 13.24 6.78
C THR A 107 -11.74 13.69 6.90
N ILE A 108 -10.84 12.74 7.03
CA ILE A 108 -9.41 13.01 6.87
C ILE A 108 -9.10 12.94 5.38
N VAL A 109 -8.48 13.98 4.86
CA VAL A 109 -8.03 14.08 3.47
C VAL A 109 -6.51 14.14 3.44
N MET A 110 -5.88 13.24 2.66
CA MET A 110 -4.43 13.12 2.51
C MET A 110 -4.05 13.33 1.04
N ASP A 111 -3.02 14.13 0.79
CA ASP A 111 -2.57 14.42 -0.58
C ASP A 111 -1.95 13.22 -1.30
N ASN A 112 -1.19 12.39 -0.58
CA ASN A 112 -0.53 11.21 -1.15
C ASN A 112 -0.25 10.18 -0.05
N ALA A 113 -0.78 8.99 -0.18
CA ALA A 113 -0.61 7.92 0.81
C ALA A 113 0.85 7.43 0.93
N ALA A 114 1.61 7.40 -0.17
CA ALA A 114 2.98 6.90 -0.16
C ALA A 114 4.04 7.99 0.17
N GLU A 115 3.70 9.27 -0.02
CA GLU A 115 4.60 10.41 0.20
C GLU A 115 3.83 11.56 0.82
N LEU A 116 3.31 11.35 2.04
CA LEU A 116 2.42 12.27 2.74
C LEU A 116 3.08 13.63 3.00
N GLN A 117 2.51 14.70 2.43
CA GLN A 117 2.97 16.07 2.62
C GLN A 117 1.91 16.93 3.33
N LYS A 118 0.65 16.58 3.16
CA LYS A 118 -0.48 17.36 3.64
C LYS A 118 -1.60 16.46 4.15
N VAL A 119 -2.10 16.78 5.36
CA VAL A 119 -3.29 16.15 5.94
C VAL A 119 -4.25 17.23 6.37
N GLU A 120 -5.52 17.08 6.05
CA GLU A 120 -6.59 17.99 6.39
C GLU A 120 -7.74 17.22 7.05
N LEU A 121 -8.28 17.77 8.14
CA LEU A 121 -9.52 17.30 8.74
C LEU A 121 -10.65 18.19 8.24
N VAL A 122 -11.58 17.62 7.48
CA VAL A 122 -12.74 18.33 6.92
C VAL A 122 -13.97 18.00 7.77
N ASP A 123 -14.64 19.02 8.29
CA ASP A 123 -15.85 18.87 9.12
C ASP A 123 -17.12 18.64 8.28
N ALA A 124 -18.24 18.39 8.94
CA ALA A 124 -19.54 18.16 8.31
C ALA A 124 -20.08 19.36 7.48
N THR A 125 -19.50 20.54 7.63
CA THR A 125 -19.87 21.75 6.88
C THR A 125 -18.95 22.02 5.69
N GLY A 126 -17.92 21.17 5.52
CA GLY A 126 -16.92 21.28 4.47
C GLY A 126 -15.74 22.21 4.81
N ASN A 127 -15.62 22.64 6.07
CA ASN A 127 -14.48 23.45 6.50
C ASN A 127 -13.29 22.54 6.82
N GLY A 128 -12.16 22.81 6.19
CA GLY A 128 -10.92 22.08 6.39
C GLY A 128 -10.04 22.72 7.48
N THR A 129 -9.46 21.86 8.32
CA THR A 129 -8.42 22.23 9.27
C THR A 129 -7.16 21.46 8.95
N MET A 130 -6.07 22.17 8.64
CA MET A 130 -4.77 21.54 8.38
C MET A 130 -4.22 20.89 9.64
N LEU A 131 -3.89 19.61 9.55
CA LEU A 131 -3.16 18.91 10.58
C LEU A 131 -1.65 19.09 10.37
N SER A 132 -0.91 19.19 11.48
CA SER A 132 0.54 19.32 11.43
C SER A 132 1.14 18.01 10.92
N VAL A 133 1.88 18.09 9.84
CA VAL A 133 2.74 17.01 9.32
C VAL A 133 4.16 17.54 9.26
N ASP A 134 5.13 16.68 9.49
CA ASP A 134 6.55 16.97 9.27
C ASP A 134 7.03 16.21 8.03
N PRO A 135 6.91 16.80 6.83
CA PRO A 135 7.25 16.12 5.61
C PRO A 135 8.74 15.82 5.54
N ALA A 136 9.08 14.57 5.35
CA ALA A 136 10.47 14.17 5.21
C ALA A 136 11.09 14.76 3.94
N LYS A 137 12.18 15.54 4.09
CA LYS A 137 12.97 16.03 2.94
C LYS A 137 13.53 14.89 2.09
N ASN A 138 13.81 13.76 2.72
CA ASN A 138 14.20 12.52 2.09
C ASN A 138 13.41 11.39 2.76
N PRO A 139 12.39 10.81 2.11
CA PRO A 139 11.54 9.79 2.71
C PRO A 139 12.31 8.54 3.14
N MET A 140 13.42 8.19 2.46
CA MET A 140 14.26 7.05 2.81
C MET A 140 15.13 7.27 4.07
N LEU A 141 15.29 8.52 4.52
CA LEU A 141 16.18 8.84 5.64
C LEU A 141 15.65 8.30 6.98
N ALA A 142 14.35 8.38 7.20
CA ALA A 142 13.72 7.88 8.43
C ALA A 142 13.87 6.36 8.54
N GLU A 143 13.59 5.66 7.44
CA GLU A 143 13.77 4.21 7.31
C GLU A 143 15.23 3.81 7.57
N ALA A 144 16.18 4.44 6.88
CA ALA A 144 17.59 4.14 7.03
C ALA A 144 18.11 4.41 8.47
N LYS A 145 17.60 5.45 9.14
CA LYS A 145 17.94 5.74 10.55
C LYS A 145 17.36 4.66 11.47
N ALA A 146 16.07 4.33 11.37
CA ALA A 146 15.43 3.34 12.21
C ALA A 146 16.10 1.97 12.07
N PHE A 147 16.41 1.56 10.84
CA PHE A 147 17.13 0.32 10.57
C PHE A 147 18.55 0.35 11.13
N GLY A 148 19.26 1.48 10.94
CA GLY A 148 20.61 1.67 11.46
C GLY A 148 20.68 1.68 12.99
N GLU A 149 19.66 2.15 13.70
CA GLU A 149 19.57 2.09 15.16
C GLU A 149 19.45 0.66 15.65
N VAL A 150 18.61 -0.15 15.02
CA VAL A 150 18.50 -1.58 15.36
C VAL A 150 19.81 -2.32 15.10
N LEU A 151 20.51 -2.04 13.99
CA LEU A 151 21.77 -2.71 13.64
C LEU A 151 22.94 -2.33 14.59
N ARG A 152 22.92 -1.14 15.18
CA ARG A 152 23.98 -0.72 16.13
C ARG A 152 23.95 -1.47 17.45
N ASP A 153 22.78 -1.93 17.86
CA ASP A 153 22.59 -2.69 19.11
C ASP A 153 21.50 -3.75 18.94
N THR A 154 21.87 -4.83 18.28
CA THR A 154 20.98 -5.97 18.01
C THR A 154 20.60 -6.75 19.27
N ASP A 155 21.35 -6.58 20.36
CA ASP A 155 21.12 -7.31 21.62
C ASP A 155 20.20 -6.56 22.58
N SER A 156 19.96 -5.28 22.36
CA SER A 156 18.97 -4.50 23.10
C SER A 156 17.58 -5.14 23.05
N LEU A 157 16.94 -5.28 24.22
CA LEU A 157 15.58 -5.79 24.31
C LEU A 157 14.59 -4.93 23.53
N GLN A 158 14.76 -3.61 23.54
CA GLN A 158 13.94 -2.68 22.80
C GLN A 158 14.05 -2.90 21.27
N ASN A 159 15.28 -3.08 20.76
CA ASN A 159 15.51 -3.32 19.33
C ASN A 159 15.00 -4.69 18.88
N LYS A 160 15.14 -5.71 19.72
CA LYS A 160 14.55 -7.04 19.47
C LYS A 160 13.01 -6.98 19.40
N GLN A 161 12.38 -6.24 20.31
CA GLN A 161 10.94 -6.04 20.28
C GLN A 161 10.51 -5.28 19.02
N LEU A 162 11.17 -4.18 18.68
CA LEU A 162 10.89 -3.39 17.49
C LEU A 162 11.01 -4.22 16.20
N GLN A 163 12.07 -5.04 16.10
CA GLN A 163 12.25 -5.95 14.98
C GLN A 163 11.10 -6.97 14.88
N GLN A 164 10.66 -7.54 16.01
CA GLN A 164 9.54 -8.48 16.04
C GLN A 164 8.23 -7.80 15.59
N GLU A 165 7.98 -6.57 16.02
CA GLU A 165 6.82 -5.78 15.60
C GLU A 165 6.83 -5.52 14.08
N TRP A 166 7.98 -5.11 13.52
CA TRP A 166 8.11 -4.91 12.07
C TRP A 166 7.90 -6.19 11.27
N LEU A 167 8.49 -7.30 11.73
CA LEU A 167 8.32 -8.61 11.08
C LEU A 167 6.87 -9.08 11.15
N ALA A 168 6.20 -8.90 12.28
CA ALA A 168 4.79 -9.26 12.41
C ALA A 168 3.91 -8.51 11.41
N VAL A 169 4.09 -7.18 11.30
CA VAL A 169 3.35 -6.38 10.31
C VAL A 169 3.70 -6.82 8.89
N ALA A 170 4.96 -7.07 8.58
CA ALA A 170 5.38 -7.51 7.25
C ALA A 170 4.77 -8.86 6.85
N VAL A 171 4.64 -9.79 7.79
CA VAL A 171 3.97 -11.08 7.56
C VAL A 171 2.49 -10.87 7.25
N GLU A 172 1.79 -10.03 8.01
CA GLU A 172 0.37 -9.74 7.76
C GLU A 172 0.14 -9.04 6.42
N VAL A 173 1.01 -8.07 6.07
CA VAL A 173 0.96 -7.41 4.75
C VAL A 173 1.13 -8.41 3.62
N ASN A 174 2.13 -9.31 3.72
CA ASN A 174 2.32 -10.35 2.71
C ASN A 174 1.11 -11.29 2.62
N HIS A 175 0.52 -11.66 3.75
CA HIS A 175 -0.67 -12.51 3.81
C HIS A 175 -1.86 -11.84 3.10
N VAL A 176 -2.10 -10.55 3.36
CA VAL A 176 -3.17 -9.78 2.69
C VAL A 176 -2.89 -9.66 1.19
N LEU A 177 -1.66 -9.33 0.77
CA LEU A 177 -1.28 -9.27 -0.64
C LEU A 177 -1.48 -10.61 -1.34
N TYR A 178 -1.11 -11.71 -0.70
CA TYR A 178 -1.31 -13.06 -1.24
C TYR A 178 -2.80 -13.37 -1.44
N LYS A 179 -3.65 -13.10 -0.44
CA LYS A 179 -5.11 -13.28 -0.54
C LYS A 179 -5.72 -12.42 -1.65
N LEU A 180 -5.28 -11.16 -1.79
CA LEU A 180 -5.70 -10.27 -2.87
C LEU A 180 -5.35 -10.88 -4.24
N ARG A 181 -4.13 -11.38 -4.42
CA ARG A 181 -3.72 -12.07 -5.65
C ARG A 181 -4.55 -13.33 -5.91
N GLN A 182 -4.77 -14.16 -4.88
CA GLN A 182 -5.59 -15.36 -4.99
C GLN A 182 -7.02 -15.03 -5.46
N SER A 183 -7.66 -14.01 -4.87
CA SER A 183 -9.01 -13.57 -5.25
C SER A 183 -9.11 -13.15 -6.71
N ALA A 184 -8.00 -12.71 -7.31
CA ALA A 184 -7.89 -12.23 -8.69
C ALA A 184 -7.35 -13.28 -9.69
N GLY A 185 -7.00 -14.47 -9.22
CA GLY A 185 -6.31 -15.48 -10.03
C GLY A 185 -4.96 -14.98 -10.58
N LEU A 186 -4.22 -14.24 -9.76
CA LEU A 186 -2.84 -13.81 -10.03
C LEU A 186 -1.88 -14.73 -9.27
N ALA A 187 -1.22 -15.62 -10.00
CA ALA A 187 -0.20 -16.53 -9.47
C ALA A 187 1.18 -16.18 -10.01
N PHE A 188 2.19 -16.39 -9.20
CA PHE A 188 3.59 -16.24 -9.60
C PHE A 188 4.32 -17.57 -9.45
N PRO A 189 5.42 -17.79 -10.20
CA PRO A 189 6.25 -18.99 -10.03
C PRO A 189 6.75 -19.17 -8.59
N ALA A 190 6.92 -18.10 -7.83
CA ALA A 190 7.33 -18.15 -6.43
C ALA A 190 6.25 -18.73 -5.49
N ASP A 191 5.00 -18.78 -5.92
CA ASP A 191 3.90 -19.38 -5.13
C ASP A 191 3.91 -20.93 -5.17
N GLU A 192 4.67 -21.53 -6.10
CA GLU A 192 4.75 -22.99 -6.31
C GLU A 192 5.90 -23.63 -5.53
N VAL A 193 6.68 -22.85 -4.78
CA VAL A 193 7.81 -23.36 -4.00
C VAL A 193 7.30 -23.83 -2.62
N ASP A 194 7.25 -25.15 -2.44
CA ASP A 194 7.08 -25.78 -1.11
C ASP A 194 8.36 -25.54 -0.28
N TYR A 195 8.22 -24.83 0.85
CA TYR A 195 9.29 -24.64 1.82
C TYR A 195 9.24 -25.70 2.94
#